data_3c9dcb7164b6e6b21a456d1fc7bb193c
#
_entry.id   3c9dcb7164b6e6b21a456d1fc7bb193c
#
_cell.length_a   1.000
_cell.length_b   1.000
_cell.length_c   1.000
_cell.angle_alpha   90.00
_cell.angle_beta   90.00
_cell.angle_gamma   90.00
#
_symmetry.space_group_name_H-M   'P 1'
#
loop_
_entity.id
_entity.type
_entity.pdbx_description
1 polymer ?
#
loop_
_entity_poly.entity_id
_entity_poly.type
_entity_poly.pdbx_seq_one_letter_code
_entity_poly.pdbx_strand_id
1 'polypeptide(L)'
;IGRVHDDALGKFYAQTMAKEGTDFVNPPVPGGELPTSRSMIFVSPDGERSMNTYLGISSELGPDDVSDSVAGSAEILFLEGYLYDKPKGKQAFERAVELCHKAGGKAGIALSDPFCVDRHRDDFRRLVKSLDYVIGNEHEWASLYQTDLSTALEQAAADAGLVVCTRSGHDVIVQRGDEQAVVPVTRVVPVDATGAGDQFAAGFLYGLATGQSLSTSGRMGCVAAAEVISHFGARPETDLKALFHKEG
;
A
#
# COMPACT_ATOMS: atom_id res chain seq x y z
N ILE A 1 -8.51 -0.14 -9.08
CA ILE A 1 -9.02 -1.48 -9.45
C ILE A 1 -9.35 -2.24 -8.17
N GLY A 2 -10.51 -2.90 -8.13
CA GLY A 2 -10.98 -3.67 -6.98
C GLY A 2 -12.32 -4.33 -7.27
N ARG A 3 -12.85 -5.13 -6.34
CA ARG A 3 -14.17 -5.75 -6.48
C ARG A 3 -15.08 -5.40 -5.31
N VAL A 4 -16.26 -4.93 -5.63
CA VAL A 4 -17.38 -4.77 -4.69
C VAL A 4 -18.63 -5.46 -5.24
N HIS A 5 -19.52 -5.88 -4.37
CA HIS A 5 -20.81 -6.41 -4.75
C HIS A 5 -21.82 -5.27 -4.98
N ASP A 6 -22.86 -5.49 -5.78
CA ASP A 6 -23.97 -4.55 -5.96
C ASP A 6 -24.90 -4.54 -4.75
N ASP A 7 -24.33 -4.36 -3.55
CA ASP A 7 -25.01 -4.23 -2.27
C ASP A 7 -24.87 -2.80 -1.70
N ALA A 8 -25.44 -2.56 -0.54
CA ALA A 8 -25.43 -1.24 0.08
C ALA A 8 -23.99 -0.75 0.40
N LEU A 9 -23.10 -1.66 0.83
CA LEU A 9 -21.72 -1.32 1.14
C LEU A 9 -20.90 -1.02 -0.12
N GLY A 10 -21.11 -1.80 -1.20
CA GLY A 10 -20.45 -1.55 -2.49
C GLY A 10 -20.86 -0.22 -3.10
N LYS A 11 -22.14 0.13 -3.05
CA LYS A 11 -22.66 1.43 -3.48
C LYS A 11 -22.07 2.57 -2.65
N PHE A 12 -22.05 2.43 -1.35
CA PHE A 12 -21.45 3.40 -0.43
C PHE A 12 -19.96 3.59 -0.73
N TYR A 13 -19.22 2.48 -0.92
CA TYR A 13 -17.80 2.52 -1.25
C TYR A 13 -17.54 3.31 -2.56
N ALA A 14 -18.22 2.93 -3.65
CA ALA A 14 -18.06 3.57 -4.95
C ALA A 14 -18.41 5.07 -4.90
N GLN A 15 -19.50 5.44 -4.22
CA GLN A 15 -19.89 6.84 -4.06
C GLN A 15 -18.86 7.64 -3.26
N THR A 16 -18.28 7.04 -2.21
CA THR A 16 -17.28 7.70 -1.39
C THR A 16 -15.97 7.89 -2.17
N MET A 17 -15.53 6.88 -2.94
CA MET A 17 -14.36 7.00 -3.80
C MET A 17 -14.53 8.14 -4.83
N ALA A 18 -15.69 8.20 -5.48
CA ALA A 18 -16.00 9.27 -6.44
C ALA A 18 -16.00 10.66 -5.78
N LYS A 19 -16.51 10.78 -4.54
CA LYS A 19 -16.49 12.03 -3.77
C LYS A 19 -15.07 12.51 -3.44
N GLU A 20 -14.15 11.57 -3.20
CA GLU A 20 -12.72 11.85 -2.98
C GLU A 20 -11.93 12.05 -4.29
N GLY A 21 -12.61 12.06 -5.44
CA GLY A 21 -11.98 12.25 -6.75
C GLY A 21 -11.21 11.04 -7.26
N THR A 22 -11.51 9.85 -6.74
CA THR A 22 -10.89 8.58 -7.17
C THR A 22 -11.85 7.78 -8.02
N ASP A 23 -11.44 7.43 -9.23
CA ASP A 23 -12.21 6.57 -10.13
C ASP A 23 -12.14 5.12 -9.68
N PHE A 24 -13.27 4.54 -9.27
CA PHE A 24 -13.42 3.12 -9.06
C PHE A 24 -13.92 2.47 -10.34
N VAL A 25 -12.99 1.95 -11.16
CA VAL A 25 -13.24 1.59 -12.55
C VAL A 25 -13.98 0.27 -12.76
N ASN A 26 -13.92 -0.66 -11.81
CA ASN A 26 -14.61 -1.93 -11.91
C ASN A 26 -16.09 -1.76 -11.53
N PRO A 27 -17.03 -2.21 -12.37
CA PRO A 27 -18.44 -2.16 -12.02
C PRO A 27 -18.75 -3.09 -10.82
N PRO A 28 -19.70 -2.70 -9.94
CA PRO A 28 -20.17 -3.59 -8.89
C PRO A 28 -20.69 -4.91 -9.47
N VAL A 29 -20.32 -6.03 -8.86
CA VAL A 29 -20.70 -7.37 -9.32
C VAL A 29 -22.14 -7.66 -8.90
N PRO A 30 -23.06 -7.92 -9.85
CA PRO A 30 -24.44 -8.27 -9.51
C PRO A 30 -24.57 -9.74 -9.17
N GLY A 31 -25.42 -10.06 -8.20
CA GLY A 31 -25.73 -11.44 -7.82
C GLY A 31 -24.56 -12.19 -7.16
N GLY A 32 -24.80 -13.45 -6.79
CA GLY A 32 -23.82 -14.27 -6.07
C GLY A 32 -23.98 -14.18 -4.56
N GLU A 33 -23.19 -15.00 -3.83
CA GLU A 33 -23.31 -15.15 -2.37
C GLU A 33 -22.31 -14.27 -1.60
N LEU A 34 -21.24 -13.80 -2.25
CA LEU A 34 -20.19 -13.05 -1.59
C LEU A 34 -20.52 -11.55 -1.54
N PRO A 35 -20.77 -10.97 -0.36
CA PRO A 35 -21.04 -9.55 -0.22
C PRO A 35 -19.74 -8.72 -0.38
N THR A 36 -19.90 -7.41 -0.42
CA THR A 36 -18.78 -6.47 -0.29
C THR A 36 -18.00 -6.72 1.00
N SER A 37 -16.68 -6.62 0.94
CA SER A 37 -15.78 -6.78 2.08
C SER A 37 -16.08 -5.78 3.19
N ARG A 38 -15.78 -6.19 4.42
CA ARG A 38 -15.91 -5.33 5.61
C ARG A 38 -14.93 -5.77 6.69
N SER A 39 -14.48 -4.82 7.48
CA SER A 39 -13.68 -5.08 8.67
C SER A 39 -14.29 -4.39 9.88
N MET A 40 -14.40 -5.12 10.99
CA MET A 40 -14.68 -4.55 12.30
C MET A 40 -13.36 -4.30 13.01
N ILE A 41 -13.08 -3.04 13.32
CA ILE A 41 -11.83 -2.61 13.91
C ILE A 41 -12.08 -2.20 15.36
N PHE A 42 -11.35 -2.81 16.28
CA PHE A 42 -11.38 -2.51 17.70
C PHE A 42 -10.07 -1.81 18.07
N VAL A 43 -10.18 -0.57 18.50
CA VAL A 43 -9.03 0.26 18.88
C VAL A 43 -8.90 0.29 20.39
N SER A 44 -7.73 -0.03 20.92
CA SER A 44 -7.42 0.04 22.35
C SER A 44 -6.94 1.45 22.75
N PRO A 45 -6.94 1.79 24.07
CA PRO A 45 -6.60 3.15 24.53
C PRO A 45 -5.17 3.62 24.18
N ASP A 46 -4.27 2.72 23.81
CA ASP A 46 -2.91 3.00 23.34
C ASP A 46 -2.82 3.26 21.82
N GLY A 47 -3.97 3.27 21.11
CA GLY A 47 -4.04 3.46 19.67
C GLY A 47 -3.76 2.19 18.85
N GLU A 48 -3.49 1.06 19.49
CA GLU A 48 -3.37 -0.23 18.81
C GLU A 48 -4.73 -0.79 18.40
N ARG A 49 -4.74 -1.67 17.39
CA ARG A 49 -5.99 -2.16 16.81
C ARG A 49 -6.00 -3.66 16.58
N SER A 50 -7.19 -4.24 16.70
CA SER A 50 -7.51 -5.60 16.26
C SER A 50 -8.53 -5.52 15.13
N MET A 51 -8.30 -6.27 14.05
CA MET A 51 -9.15 -6.24 12.86
C MET A 51 -9.82 -7.60 12.65
N ASN A 52 -11.15 -7.60 12.53
CA ASN A 52 -11.93 -8.77 12.14
C ASN A 52 -12.46 -8.56 10.72
N THR A 53 -11.72 -9.06 9.74
CA THR A 53 -11.96 -8.80 8.33
C THR A 53 -12.64 -9.96 7.64
N TYR A 54 -13.76 -9.66 6.97
CA TYR A 54 -14.40 -10.55 6.01
C TYR A 54 -14.15 -10.01 4.61
N LEU A 55 -13.32 -10.71 3.84
CA LEU A 55 -12.87 -10.25 2.52
C LEU A 55 -13.99 -10.26 1.47
N GLY A 56 -15.00 -11.13 1.62
CA GLY A 56 -16.12 -11.21 0.68
C GLY A 56 -15.64 -11.30 -0.76
N ILE A 57 -16.30 -10.55 -1.64
CA ILE A 57 -16.02 -10.58 -3.09
C ILE A 57 -14.67 -9.96 -3.46
N SER A 58 -14.05 -9.15 -2.61
CA SER A 58 -12.73 -8.57 -2.91
C SER A 58 -11.65 -9.63 -3.07
N SER A 59 -11.80 -10.79 -2.40
CA SER A 59 -10.88 -11.93 -2.53
C SER A 59 -10.94 -12.63 -3.88
N GLU A 60 -11.93 -12.33 -4.71
CA GLU A 60 -12.10 -12.90 -6.05
C GLU A 60 -11.52 -12.01 -7.15
N LEU A 61 -10.79 -10.93 -6.78
CA LEU A 61 -10.08 -10.12 -7.76
C LEU A 61 -9.15 -11.00 -8.58
N GLY A 62 -9.24 -10.86 -9.90
CA GLY A 62 -8.47 -11.67 -10.83
C GLY A 62 -7.97 -10.89 -12.04
N PRO A 63 -7.27 -11.55 -12.98
CA PRO A 63 -6.72 -10.88 -14.16
C PRO A 63 -7.77 -10.23 -15.05
N ASP A 64 -9.00 -10.75 -15.08
CA ASP A 64 -10.10 -10.18 -15.87
C ASP A 64 -10.59 -8.83 -15.33
N ASP A 65 -10.32 -8.53 -14.06
CA ASP A 65 -10.64 -7.24 -13.44
C ASP A 65 -9.61 -6.15 -13.78
N VAL A 66 -8.45 -6.54 -14.32
CA VAL A 66 -7.36 -5.63 -14.69
C VAL A 66 -7.57 -5.16 -16.13
N SER A 67 -8.10 -3.95 -16.28
CA SER A 67 -8.28 -3.32 -17.60
C SER A 67 -6.93 -2.92 -18.20
N ASP A 68 -6.72 -3.28 -19.47
CA ASP A 68 -5.51 -2.93 -20.21
C ASP A 68 -5.32 -1.41 -20.30
N SER A 69 -6.41 -0.67 -20.52
CA SER A 69 -6.37 0.79 -20.61
C SER A 69 -6.05 1.45 -19.27
N VAL A 70 -6.53 0.90 -18.16
CA VAL A 70 -6.28 1.47 -16.83
C VAL A 70 -4.87 1.15 -16.35
N ALA A 71 -4.46 -0.11 -16.37
CA ALA A 71 -3.12 -0.50 -15.94
C ALA A 71 -2.03 0.06 -16.87
N GLY A 72 -2.31 0.12 -18.18
CA GLY A 72 -1.39 0.67 -19.18
C GLY A 72 -1.37 2.20 -19.26
N SER A 73 -2.18 2.92 -18.49
CA SER A 73 -2.11 4.39 -18.40
C SER A 73 -1.48 4.88 -17.09
N ALA A 74 -1.16 3.97 -16.18
CA ALA A 74 -0.64 4.31 -14.87
C ALA A 74 0.85 4.71 -14.96
N GLU A 75 1.18 5.92 -14.51
CA GLU A 75 2.58 6.32 -14.28
C GLU A 75 3.17 5.58 -13.08
N ILE A 76 2.35 5.35 -12.04
CA ILE A 76 2.67 4.59 -10.84
C ILE A 76 1.56 3.59 -10.59
N LEU A 77 1.89 2.31 -10.60
CA LEU A 77 1.03 1.20 -10.18
C LEU A 77 1.39 0.79 -8.76
N PHE A 78 0.42 0.84 -7.85
CA PHE A 78 0.57 0.37 -6.48
C PHE A 78 -0.24 -0.90 -6.25
N LEU A 79 0.41 -1.93 -5.73
CA LEU A 79 -0.18 -3.23 -5.41
C LEU A 79 -0.29 -3.40 -3.90
N GLU A 80 -1.40 -4.01 -3.45
CA GLU A 80 -1.63 -4.28 -2.03
C GLU A 80 -1.38 -5.76 -1.73
N GLY A 81 -0.36 -6.06 -0.93
CA GLY A 81 0.18 -7.40 -0.71
C GLY A 81 -0.83 -8.43 -0.18
N TYR A 82 -1.88 -8.01 0.51
CA TYR A 82 -2.93 -8.92 1.00
C TYR A 82 -3.58 -9.77 -0.10
N LEU A 83 -3.72 -9.23 -1.32
CA LEU A 83 -4.30 -9.98 -2.44
C LEU A 83 -3.41 -11.12 -2.93
N TYR A 84 -2.14 -11.12 -2.56
CA TYR A 84 -1.19 -12.18 -2.88
C TYR A 84 -1.54 -13.53 -2.21
N ASP A 85 -2.38 -13.49 -1.19
CA ASP A 85 -2.91 -14.69 -0.52
C ASP A 85 -3.84 -15.55 -1.42
N LYS A 86 -4.28 -15.02 -2.58
CA LYS A 86 -5.18 -15.67 -3.51
C LYS A 86 -4.52 -15.94 -4.87
N PRO A 87 -4.69 -17.14 -5.45
CA PRO A 87 -4.08 -17.47 -6.76
C PRO A 87 -4.48 -16.50 -7.88
N LYS A 88 -5.76 -16.09 -7.94
CA LYS A 88 -6.24 -15.10 -8.91
C LYS A 88 -5.62 -13.72 -8.67
N GLY A 89 -5.44 -13.32 -7.39
CA GLY A 89 -4.77 -12.08 -7.03
C GLY A 89 -3.33 -12.03 -7.53
N LYS A 90 -2.57 -13.13 -7.43
CA LYS A 90 -1.21 -13.23 -8.00
C LYS A 90 -1.22 -13.00 -9.51
N GLN A 91 -2.13 -13.65 -10.24
CA GLN A 91 -2.28 -13.47 -11.69
C GLN A 91 -2.69 -12.04 -12.06
N ALA A 92 -3.56 -11.41 -11.25
CA ALA A 92 -3.94 -10.02 -11.45
C ALA A 92 -2.73 -9.08 -11.29
N PHE A 93 -1.87 -9.33 -10.31
CA PHE A 93 -0.65 -8.55 -10.10
C PHE A 93 0.33 -8.69 -11.26
N GLU A 94 0.62 -9.92 -11.68
CA GLU A 94 1.50 -10.18 -12.83
C GLU A 94 1.02 -9.45 -14.08
N ARG A 95 -0.30 -9.54 -14.38
CA ARG A 95 -0.91 -8.82 -15.50
C ARG A 95 -0.80 -7.29 -15.36
N ALA A 96 -1.11 -6.75 -14.18
CA ALA A 96 -1.07 -5.30 -13.95
C ALA A 96 0.35 -4.76 -14.09
N VAL A 97 1.36 -5.45 -13.54
CA VAL A 97 2.77 -5.09 -13.66
C VAL A 97 3.22 -5.11 -15.11
N GLU A 98 2.91 -6.17 -15.85
CA GLU A 98 3.25 -6.29 -17.27
C GLU A 98 2.68 -5.14 -18.09
N LEU A 99 1.39 -4.80 -17.91
CA LEU A 99 0.72 -3.72 -18.64
C LEU A 99 1.30 -2.36 -18.30
N CYS A 100 1.57 -2.10 -17.01
CA CYS A 100 2.17 -0.86 -16.53
C CYS A 100 3.58 -0.68 -17.12
N HIS A 101 4.45 -1.67 -17.03
CA HIS A 101 5.82 -1.62 -17.56
C HIS A 101 5.84 -1.48 -19.09
N LYS A 102 4.96 -2.18 -19.79
CA LYS A 102 4.84 -2.07 -21.26
C LYS A 102 4.49 -0.65 -21.70
N ALA A 103 3.79 0.10 -20.88
CA ALA A 103 3.45 1.50 -21.10
C ALA A 103 4.52 2.49 -20.60
N GLY A 104 5.58 2.01 -19.95
CA GLY A 104 6.65 2.84 -19.39
C GLY A 104 6.38 3.37 -17.97
N GLY A 105 5.32 2.90 -17.31
CA GLY A 105 5.03 3.20 -15.91
C GLY A 105 5.91 2.43 -14.93
N LYS A 106 5.80 2.75 -13.66
CA LYS A 106 6.51 2.10 -12.54
C LYS A 106 5.54 1.32 -11.67
N ALA A 107 5.90 0.09 -11.37
CA ALA A 107 5.08 -0.80 -10.54
C ALA A 107 5.77 -1.10 -9.20
N GLY A 108 4.98 -1.13 -8.14
CA GLY A 108 5.46 -1.50 -6.81
C GLY A 108 4.38 -2.06 -5.92
N ILE A 109 4.78 -2.50 -4.73
CA ILE A 109 3.92 -3.18 -3.77
C ILE A 109 4.17 -2.72 -2.34
N ALA A 110 3.10 -2.70 -1.52
CA ALA A 110 3.23 -2.82 -0.08
C ALA A 110 3.22 -4.30 0.30
N LEU A 111 4.14 -4.72 1.19
CA LEU A 111 4.20 -6.11 1.68
C LEU A 111 3.01 -6.45 2.58
N SER A 112 2.44 -5.46 3.24
CA SER A 112 1.14 -5.41 3.93
C SER A 112 1.03 -6.19 5.23
N ASP A 113 1.59 -7.40 5.31
CA ASP A 113 1.44 -8.28 6.47
C ASP A 113 2.56 -9.34 6.53
N PRO A 114 3.31 -9.42 7.63
CA PRO A 114 4.40 -10.41 7.78
C PRO A 114 3.91 -11.87 7.71
N PHE A 115 2.66 -12.17 8.09
CA PHE A 115 2.09 -13.51 7.97
C PHE A 115 1.77 -13.87 6.51
N CYS A 116 1.32 -12.91 5.70
CA CYS A 116 1.12 -13.10 4.27
C CYS A 116 2.47 -13.32 3.57
N VAL A 117 3.46 -12.52 3.91
CA VAL A 117 4.84 -12.67 3.43
C VAL A 117 5.40 -14.04 3.77
N ASP A 118 5.22 -14.50 5.01
CA ASP A 118 5.72 -15.81 5.46
C ASP A 118 5.11 -16.97 4.69
N ARG A 119 3.79 -16.94 4.47
CA ARG A 119 3.09 -17.99 3.69
C ARG A 119 3.48 -18.04 2.23
N HIS A 120 3.87 -16.90 1.63
CA HIS A 120 4.13 -16.75 0.18
C HIS A 120 5.52 -16.22 -0.12
N ARG A 121 6.51 -16.48 0.76
CA ARG A 121 7.86 -15.90 0.72
C ARG A 121 8.53 -16.02 -0.64
N ASP A 122 8.56 -17.23 -1.21
CA ASP A 122 9.22 -17.47 -2.49
C ASP A 122 8.55 -16.71 -3.64
N ASP A 123 7.23 -16.58 -3.58
CA ASP A 123 6.47 -15.81 -4.57
C ASP A 123 6.76 -14.30 -4.42
N PHE A 124 6.76 -13.76 -3.19
CA PHE A 124 7.14 -12.38 -2.93
C PHE A 124 8.59 -12.10 -3.35
N ARG A 125 9.53 -13.01 -3.05
CA ARG A 125 10.93 -12.89 -3.47
C ARG A 125 11.09 -12.83 -4.99
N ARG A 126 10.26 -13.54 -5.75
CA ARG A 126 10.23 -13.45 -7.21
C ARG A 126 9.61 -12.14 -7.68
N LEU A 127 8.46 -11.76 -7.10
CA LEU A 127 7.75 -10.55 -7.46
C LEU A 127 8.61 -9.28 -7.23
N VAL A 128 9.24 -9.18 -6.08
CA VAL A 128 10.08 -8.02 -5.70
C VAL A 128 11.14 -7.71 -6.76
N LYS A 129 11.73 -8.73 -7.38
CA LYS A 129 12.74 -8.58 -8.44
C LYS A 129 12.21 -7.98 -9.74
N SER A 130 10.90 -7.99 -9.93
CA SER A 130 10.22 -7.40 -11.10
C SER A 130 9.63 -6.03 -10.84
N LEU A 131 9.79 -5.48 -9.63
CA LEU A 131 9.17 -4.24 -9.21
C LEU A 131 10.17 -3.07 -9.14
N ASP A 132 9.68 -1.87 -9.43
CA ASP A 132 10.47 -0.64 -9.34
C ASP A 132 10.62 -0.15 -7.89
N TYR A 133 9.62 -0.46 -7.04
CA TYR A 133 9.66 -0.08 -5.64
C TYR A 133 8.89 -1.08 -4.75
N VAL A 134 9.33 -1.20 -3.51
CA VAL A 134 8.69 -2.04 -2.50
C VAL A 134 8.64 -1.31 -1.17
N ILE A 135 7.48 -1.26 -0.55
CA ILE A 135 7.24 -0.64 0.76
C ILE A 135 6.92 -1.74 1.76
N GLY A 136 7.58 -1.74 2.90
CA GLY A 136 7.31 -2.69 3.97
C GLY A 136 7.73 -2.14 5.33
N ASN A 137 7.25 -2.76 6.41
CA ASN A 137 7.75 -2.48 7.73
C ASN A 137 8.92 -3.42 8.10
N GLU A 138 9.59 -3.13 9.21
CA GLU A 138 10.77 -3.91 9.65
C GLU A 138 10.47 -5.41 9.83
N HIS A 139 9.27 -5.78 10.28
CA HIS A 139 8.86 -7.17 10.47
C HIS A 139 8.60 -7.88 9.15
N GLU A 140 8.03 -7.19 8.19
CA GLU A 140 7.79 -7.70 6.83
C GLU A 140 9.11 -7.95 6.11
N TRP A 141 10.06 -7.02 6.19
CA TRP A 141 11.39 -7.18 5.60
C TRP A 141 12.16 -8.34 6.25
N ALA A 142 12.15 -8.42 7.59
CA ALA A 142 12.79 -9.53 8.31
C ALA A 142 12.13 -10.89 7.95
N SER A 143 10.79 -10.93 7.81
CA SER A 143 10.07 -12.12 7.38
C SER A 143 10.42 -12.52 5.94
N LEU A 144 10.50 -11.56 5.02
CA LEU A 144 10.78 -11.82 3.61
C LEU A 144 12.19 -12.40 3.39
N TYR A 145 13.18 -11.85 4.09
CA TYR A 145 14.58 -12.21 3.91
C TYR A 145 15.13 -13.18 4.96
N GLN A 146 14.37 -13.47 6.03
CA GLN A 146 14.70 -14.42 7.08
C GLN A 146 16.06 -14.11 7.76
N THR A 147 16.31 -12.82 7.98
CA THR A 147 17.54 -12.31 8.60
C THR A 147 17.26 -11.04 9.39
N ASP A 148 18.30 -10.46 10.02
CA ASP A 148 18.21 -9.15 10.67
C ASP A 148 17.87 -8.04 9.64
N LEU A 149 17.33 -6.91 10.15
CA LEU A 149 16.83 -5.83 9.30
C LEU A 149 17.91 -5.24 8.38
N SER A 150 19.13 -5.04 8.87
CA SER A 150 20.20 -4.44 8.05
C SER A 150 20.51 -5.32 6.84
N THR A 151 20.75 -6.60 7.08
CA THR A 151 21.03 -7.59 6.04
C THR A 151 19.82 -7.76 5.10
N ALA A 152 18.59 -7.72 5.63
CA ALA A 152 17.37 -7.79 4.83
C ALA A 152 17.26 -6.61 3.85
N LEU A 153 17.54 -5.39 4.31
CA LEU A 153 17.47 -4.19 3.46
C LEU A 153 18.59 -4.16 2.41
N GLU A 154 19.80 -4.61 2.74
CA GLU A 154 20.89 -4.77 1.78
C GLU A 154 20.52 -5.75 0.65
N GLN A 155 19.95 -6.91 1.00
CA GLN A 155 19.46 -7.87 0.01
C GLN A 155 18.29 -7.34 -0.79
N ALA A 156 17.36 -6.63 -0.15
CA ALA A 156 16.22 -6.01 -0.80
C ALA A 156 16.65 -4.94 -1.81
N ALA A 157 17.63 -4.13 -1.48
CA ALA A 157 18.18 -3.10 -2.38
C ALA A 157 18.89 -3.69 -3.60
N ALA A 158 19.41 -4.91 -3.50
CA ALA A 158 19.95 -5.65 -4.63
C ALA A 158 18.86 -6.30 -5.51
N ASP A 159 17.71 -6.63 -4.93
CA ASP A 159 16.59 -7.28 -5.61
C ASP A 159 15.62 -6.27 -6.25
N ALA A 160 15.35 -5.12 -5.63
CA ALA A 160 14.37 -4.12 -6.04
C ALA A 160 15.01 -2.77 -6.37
N GLY A 161 14.38 -1.98 -7.24
CA GLY A 161 14.86 -0.66 -7.64
C GLY A 161 14.85 0.38 -6.52
N LEU A 162 13.83 0.33 -5.65
CA LEU A 162 13.65 1.22 -4.52
C LEU A 162 13.03 0.48 -3.34
N VAL A 163 13.65 0.57 -2.19
CA VAL A 163 13.22 -0.07 -0.93
C VAL A 163 12.82 0.98 0.08
N VAL A 164 11.66 0.81 0.69
CA VAL A 164 11.16 1.67 1.76
C VAL A 164 10.85 0.83 2.99
N CYS A 165 11.47 1.15 4.12
CA CYS A 165 11.24 0.48 5.39
C CYS A 165 10.66 1.44 6.42
N THR A 166 9.39 1.24 6.78
CA THR A 166 8.76 1.92 7.92
C THR A 166 9.07 1.19 9.21
N ARG A 167 9.22 1.93 10.32
CA ARG A 167 9.63 1.36 11.61
C ARG A 167 8.83 1.95 12.77
N SER A 168 7.51 2.06 12.60
CA SER A 168 6.60 2.64 13.59
C SER A 168 7.07 4.02 14.08
N GLY A 169 7.42 4.19 15.34
CA GLY A 169 7.93 5.45 15.92
C GLY A 169 9.41 5.74 15.64
N HIS A 170 10.10 4.97 14.79
CA HIS A 170 11.50 5.16 14.40
C HIS A 170 11.63 5.70 12.98
N ASP A 171 12.80 6.27 12.68
CA ASP A 171 13.10 6.85 11.37
C ASP A 171 12.88 5.87 10.22
N VAL A 172 12.24 6.34 9.17
CA VAL A 172 12.02 5.57 7.94
C VAL A 172 13.30 5.49 7.13
N ILE A 173 13.59 4.33 6.57
CA ILE A 173 14.72 4.11 5.67
C ILE A 173 14.19 4.02 4.23
N VAL A 174 14.75 4.85 3.35
CA VAL A 174 14.47 4.82 1.91
C VAL A 174 15.79 4.60 1.19
N GLN A 175 15.87 3.56 0.33
CA GLN A 175 17.12 3.19 -0.34
C GLN A 175 16.90 2.90 -1.82
N ARG A 176 17.73 3.50 -2.67
CA ARG A 176 17.79 3.26 -4.12
C ARG A 176 19.24 3.06 -4.52
N GLY A 177 19.64 1.82 -4.80
CA GLY A 177 21.06 1.51 -5.02
C GLY A 177 21.92 1.97 -3.84
N ASP A 178 22.93 2.79 -4.10
CA ASP A 178 23.82 3.37 -3.07
C ASP A 178 23.25 4.61 -2.39
N GLU A 179 22.16 5.21 -2.92
CA GLU A 179 21.49 6.36 -2.32
C GLU A 179 20.59 5.90 -1.17
N GLN A 180 20.85 6.37 0.05
CA GLN A 180 20.01 6.12 1.21
C GLN A 180 19.59 7.43 1.87
N ALA A 181 18.30 7.52 2.23
CA ALA A 181 17.75 8.58 3.05
C ALA A 181 17.18 7.96 4.35
N VAL A 182 17.57 8.52 5.48
CA VAL A 182 16.98 8.24 6.79
C VAL A 182 16.10 9.41 7.14
N VAL A 183 14.80 9.18 7.21
CA VAL A 183 13.76 10.22 7.34
C VAL A 183 13.15 10.16 8.73
N PRO A 184 13.29 11.22 9.54
CA PRO A 184 12.68 11.28 10.85
C PRO A 184 11.15 11.22 10.77
N VAL A 185 10.54 10.42 11.66
CA VAL A 185 9.08 10.38 11.75
C VAL A 185 8.50 11.65 12.37
N THR A 186 7.32 12.06 11.90
CA THR A 186 6.52 13.09 12.55
C THR A 186 5.87 12.48 13.79
N ARG A 187 6.31 12.93 14.98
CA ARG A 187 5.84 12.35 16.25
C ARG A 187 4.49 12.92 16.65
N VAL A 188 3.54 12.04 16.86
CA VAL A 188 2.19 12.32 17.38
C VAL A 188 1.82 11.30 18.44
N VAL A 189 0.82 11.60 19.24
CA VAL A 189 0.21 10.60 20.12
C VAL A 189 -0.86 9.87 19.31
N PRO A 190 -0.70 8.57 19.04
CA PRO A 190 -1.64 7.84 18.21
C PRO A 190 -3.00 7.70 18.90
N VAL A 191 -4.06 7.94 18.14
CA VAL A 191 -5.45 7.70 18.53
C VAL A 191 -5.94 6.38 17.93
N ASP A 192 -5.63 6.15 16.65
CA ASP A 192 -5.96 4.93 15.91
C ASP A 192 -4.89 4.70 14.83
N ALA A 193 -4.13 3.61 14.94
CA ALA A 193 -3.06 3.31 13.98
C ALA A 193 -3.58 2.73 12.64
N THR A 194 -4.92 2.66 12.43
CA THR A 194 -5.51 2.14 11.20
C THR A 194 -5.18 3.04 10.01
N GLY A 195 -4.66 2.45 8.93
CA GLY A 195 -4.32 3.19 7.71
C GLY A 195 -2.97 3.91 7.72
N ALA A 196 -2.17 3.81 8.80
CA ALA A 196 -0.85 4.45 8.86
C ALA A 196 0.06 4.07 7.68
N GLY A 197 0.14 2.78 7.36
CA GLY A 197 0.93 2.26 6.23
C GLY A 197 0.41 2.73 4.89
N ASP A 198 -0.92 2.73 4.70
CA ASP A 198 -1.58 3.16 3.47
C ASP A 198 -1.34 4.65 3.21
N GLN A 199 -1.50 5.49 4.25
CA GLN A 199 -1.29 6.92 4.13
C GLN A 199 0.19 7.27 3.98
N PHE A 200 1.09 6.53 4.65
CA PHE A 200 2.52 6.64 4.37
C PHE A 200 2.81 6.37 2.88
N ALA A 201 2.32 5.25 2.35
CA ALA A 201 2.50 4.90 0.95
C ALA A 201 1.92 5.98 0.02
N ALA A 202 0.73 6.51 0.31
CA ALA A 202 0.10 7.56 -0.49
C ALA A 202 0.95 8.84 -0.53
N GLY A 203 1.42 9.33 0.63
CA GLY A 203 2.30 10.50 0.71
C GLY A 203 3.64 10.29 0.02
N PHE A 204 4.26 9.11 0.23
CA PHE A 204 5.52 8.74 -0.40
C PHE A 204 5.40 8.69 -1.93
N LEU A 205 4.37 8.01 -2.45
CA LEU A 205 4.14 7.87 -3.89
C LEU A 205 3.76 9.20 -4.53
N TYR A 206 3.04 10.08 -3.83
CA TYR A 206 2.80 11.43 -4.30
C TYR A 206 4.10 12.22 -4.48
N GLY A 207 5.04 12.11 -3.52
CA GLY A 207 6.37 12.69 -3.64
C GLY A 207 7.13 12.16 -4.87
N LEU A 208 7.13 10.84 -5.08
CA LEU A 208 7.76 10.23 -6.27
C LEU A 208 7.11 10.71 -7.58
N ALA A 209 5.79 10.75 -7.64
CA ALA A 209 5.03 11.18 -8.82
C ALA A 209 5.27 12.65 -9.18
N THR A 210 5.56 13.48 -8.17
CA THR A 210 5.88 14.92 -8.36
C THR A 210 7.37 15.21 -8.47
N GLY A 211 8.21 14.17 -8.61
CA GLY A 211 9.65 14.31 -8.84
C GLY A 211 10.46 14.79 -7.63
N GLN A 212 9.94 14.57 -6.41
CA GLN A 212 10.64 14.95 -5.19
C GLN A 212 11.83 14.00 -4.90
N SER A 213 12.77 14.46 -4.07
CA SER A 213 13.87 13.63 -3.57
C SER A 213 13.33 12.47 -2.71
N LEU A 214 14.15 11.42 -2.50
CA LEU A 214 13.79 10.30 -1.63
C LEU A 214 13.48 10.77 -0.20
N SER A 215 14.28 11.71 0.32
CA SER A 215 14.08 12.29 1.65
C SER A 215 12.76 13.06 1.73
N THR A 216 12.45 13.91 0.74
CA THR A 216 11.19 14.68 0.71
C THR A 216 9.99 13.75 0.55
N SER A 217 10.06 12.75 -0.33
CA SER A 217 9.00 11.75 -0.50
C SER A 217 8.75 10.96 0.79
N GLY A 218 9.82 10.54 1.48
CA GLY A 218 9.72 9.88 2.79
C GLY A 218 9.07 10.77 3.84
N ARG A 219 9.43 12.07 3.88
CA ARG A 219 8.81 13.05 4.78
C ARG A 219 7.30 13.20 4.50
N MET A 220 6.88 13.32 3.24
CA MET A 220 5.48 13.38 2.87
C MET A 220 4.72 12.13 3.34
N GLY A 221 5.34 10.94 3.23
CA GLY A 221 4.79 9.72 3.80
C GLY A 221 4.63 9.79 5.33
N CYS A 222 5.66 10.28 6.05
CA CYS A 222 5.59 10.43 7.51
C CYS A 222 4.51 11.44 7.95
N VAL A 223 4.33 12.55 7.23
CA VAL A 223 3.31 13.56 7.51
C VAL A 223 1.90 12.99 7.30
N ALA A 224 1.69 12.27 6.20
CA ALA A 224 0.41 11.64 5.91
C ALA A 224 0.06 10.55 6.94
N ALA A 225 1.05 9.74 7.34
CA ALA A 225 0.86 8.73 8.39
C ALA A 225 0.55 9.39 9.76
N ALA A 226 1.24 10.47 10.11
CA ALA A 226 1.02 11.18 11.37
C ALA A 226 -0.37 11.82 11.44
N GLU A 227 -0.86 12.36 10.32
CA GLU A 227 -2.21 12.91 10.24
C GLU A 227 -3.26 11.84 10.51
N VAL A 228 -3.22 10.71 9.77
CA VAL A 228 -4.25 9.68 9.88
C VAL A 228 -4.29 9.01 11.26
N ILE A 229 -3.16 8.82 11.92
CA ILE A 229 -3.15 8.20 13.25
C ILE A 229 -3.55 9.16 14.39
N SER A 230 -3.78 10.43 14.10
CA SER A 230 -4.18 11.44 15.08
C SER A 230 -5.68 11.47 15.37
N HIS A 231 -6.48 10.66 14.67
CA HIS A 231 -7.93 10.56 14.82
C HIS A 231 -8.42 9.13 14.54
N PHE A 232 -9.69 8.83 14.72
CA PHE A 232 -10.28 7.54 14.38
C PHE A 232 -10.53 7.41 12.88
N GLY A 233 -10.22 6.24 12.33
CA GLY A 233 -10.47 5.90 10.93
C GLY A 233 -9.24 6.02 10.04
N ALA A 234 -9.31 5.38 8.87
CA ALA A 234 -8.15 5.20 7.97
C ALA A 234 -8.03 6.26 6.87
N ARG A 235 -8.88 7.27 6.87
CA ARG A 235 -8.89 8.34 5.85
C ARG A 235 -8.48 9.66 6.46
N PRO A 236 -7.67 10.48 5.76
CA PRO A 236 -7.28 11.79 6.25
C PRO A 236 -8.49 12.72 6.42
N GLU A 237 -8.48 13.51 7.47
CA GLU A 237 -9.48 14.56 7.76
C GLU A 237 -9.04 15.94 7.26
N THR A 238 -7.74 16.09 6.91
CA THR A 238 -7.15 17.34 6.43
C THR A 238 -6.67 17.24 4.99
N ASP A 239 -6.50 18.37 4.32
CA ASP A 239 -5.86 18.44 3.01
C ASP A 239 -4.36 18.15 3.14
N LEU A 240 -3.96 16.93 2.78
CA LEU A 240 -2.57 16.48 2.84
C LEU A 240 -1.64 17.32 1.96
N LYS A 241 -2.10 17.82 0.81
CA LYS A 241 -1.28 18.68 -0.06
C LYS A 241 -0.94 19.98 0.65
N ALA A 242 -1.92 20.57 1.37
CA ALA A 242 -1.67 21.76 2.17
C ALA A 242 -0.69 21.50 3.33
N LEU A 243 -0.72 20.29 3.93
CA LEU A 243 0.25 19.90 4.95
C LEU A 243 1.66 19.75 4.38
N PHE A 244 1.81 19.10 3.23
CA PHE A 244 3.12 18.93 2.58
C PHE A 244 3.82 20.24 2.27
N HIS A 245 3.05 21.28 1.89
CA HIS A 245 3.61 22.61 1.63
C HIS A 245 4.02 23.38 2.89
N LYS A 246 3.49 23.04 4.07
CA LYS A 246 3.86 23.70 5.33
C LYS A 246 5.13 23.14 5.96
N GLU A 247 5.45 21.91 5.66
CA GLU A 247 6.57 21.18 6.27
C GLU A 247 7.76 20.95 5.32
N GLY A 248 7.69 21.50 4.09
CA GLY A 248 8.70 21.38 3.04
C GLY A 248 9.80 22.44 3.07
#